data_cd9f62cf4d1c590376eefb010afd7693
#
_entry.id   cd9f62cf4d1c590376eefb010afd7693
#
_cell.length_a   1.000
_cell.length_b   1.000
_cell.length_c   1.000
_cell.angle_alpha   90.00
_cell.angle_beta   90.00
_cell.angle_gamma   90.00
#
_symmetry.space_group_name_H-M   'P 1'
#
loop_
_entity.id
_entity.type
_entity.pdbx_description
1 polymer ?
#
loop_
_entity_poly.entity_id
_entity_poly.type
_entity_poly.pdbx_seq_one_letter_code
_entity_poly.pdbx_strand_id
1 'polypeptide(L)'
;MKLNGLTPLAIASLALATLTSPALAADPSFSLAWSEYPSWSVFGVAHAFKLIDGRPGVQGPLEKKWHVDIVLKEAEYDPCIAMYGSGQCDAACLTDMDALNPALSRASVVILPTSTSYGADALLVPKTIKSIKDLRGKKIHGLAKSVSEYCFVRNLEILGEKEGDFKFSNMDPAAAAMAMQQKQKEIEAIIVWNPFVLETLNKRKDVKVLFDSSAIPNEIIDAVVMAQSSLDKPGGQDFACAVIDVYYELNKRLADPATHNDTLIALGEKFSHLDLKSMTKVVQQTKFYSTPKVGLEVMTGKQLPDIMKKVVEFCATHGMTPSTPTVGYGSKQDAPQVVLRFDPTFIKMVEAR
;
A
#
# COMPACT_ATOMS: atom_id res chain seq x y z
N MET A 1 80.07 -5.68 -61.15
CA MET A 1 79.17 -6.79 -60.77
C MET A 1 77.95 -6.15 -60.10
N LYS A 2 76.80 -6.35 -60.68
CA LYS A 2 75.58 -5.62 -60.40
C LYS A 2 74.88 -6.15 -59.13
N LEU A 3 74.50 -5.27 -58.20
CA LEU A 3 73.62 -5.55 -57.08
C LEU A 3 72.16 -5.30 -57.51
N ASN A 4 71.37 -6.30 -57.34
CA ASN A 4 69.95 -6.27 -57.65
C ASN A 4 69.15 -5.67 -56.45
N GLY A 5 68.15 -4.85 -56.78
CA GLY A 5 67.33 -4.15 -55.86
C GLY A 5 66.30 -5.04 -55.14
N LEU A 6 66.03 -4.70 -53.91
CA LEU A 6 64.93 -5.18 -53.09
C LEU A 6 63.75 -4.20 -53.18
N THR A 7 62.61 -4.69 -53.67
CA THR A 7 61.33 -3.97 -53.67
C THR A 7 60.68 -4.04 -52.29
N PRO A 8 60.16 -2.96 -51.71
CA PRO A 8 59.43 -3.05 -50.46
C PRO A 8 57.95 -3.47 -50.67
N LEU A 9 57.57 -4.49 -49.95
CA LEU A 9 56.17 -4.98 -49.86
C LEU A 9 55.37 -3.97 -49.02
N ALA A 10 54.37 -3.34 -49.63
CA ALA A 10 53.43 -2.50 -48.94
C ALA A 10 52.38 -3.37 -48.19
N ILE A 11 52.40 -3.36 -46.88
CA ILE A 11 51.36 -4.00 -46.05
C ILE A 11 50.19 -3.03 -45.93
N ALA A 12 49.12 -3.29 -46.61
CA ALA A 12 47.87 -2.57 -46.48
C ALA A 12 47.15 -3.02 -45.15
N SER A 13 47.20 -2.22 -44.12
CA SER A 13 46.49 -2.42 -42.90
C SER A 13 45.01 -2.10 -43.11
N LEU A 14 44.17 -3.15 -43.19
CA LEU A 14 42.73 -3.02 -43.25
C LEU A 14 42.23 -2.67 -41.85
N ALA A 15 41.87 -1.40 -41.58
CA ALA A 15 41.24 -0.99 -40.36
C ALA A 15 39.78 -1.46 -40.33
N LEU A 16 39.52 -2.51 -39.56
CA LEU A 16 38.15 -3.01 -39.31
C LEU A 16 37.47 -2.02 -38.34
N ALA A 17 36.66 -1.11 -38.88
CA ALA A 17 35.81 -0.26 -38.09
C ALA A 17 34.71 -1.09 -37.43
N THR A 18 34.87 -1.48 -36.19
CA THR A 18 33.81 -2.08 -35.39
C THR A 18 32.73 -1.02 -35.15
N LEU A 19 31.63 -1.13 -35.88
CA LEU A 19 30.39 -0.42 -35.58
C LEU A 19 29.88 -0.95 -34.26
N THR A 20 30.28 -0.31 -33.14
CA THR A 20 29.62 -0.51 -31.87
C THR A 20 28.24 0.15 -31.96
N SER A 21 27.20 -0.66 -32.23
CA SER A 21 25.83 -0.23 -32.03
C SER A 21 25.75 0.28 -30.56
N PRO A 22 25.21 1.49 -30.30
CA PRO A 22 24.97 1.90 -28.93
C PRO A 22 24.05 0.86 -28.30
N ALA A 23 24.53 0.15 -27.28
CA ALA A 23 23.67 -0.67 -26.45
C ALA A 23 22.56 0.26 -25.93
N LEU A 24 21.31 0.02 -26.29
CA LEU A 24 20.18 0.69 -25.66
C LEU A 24 20.37 0.51 -24.14
N ALA A 25 20.49 1.62 -23.42
CA ALA A 25 20.58 1.58 -21.99
C ALA A 25 19.32 0.84 -21.47
N ALA A 26 19.51 -0.11 -20.55
CA ALA A 26 18.40 -0.80 -19.93
C ALA A 26 17.50 0.21 -19.23
N ASP A 27 16.20 0.01 -19.31
CA ASP A 27 15.23 0.85 -18.61
C ASP A 27 15.53 0.88 -17.10
N PRO A 28 15.33 2.03 -16.43
CA PRO A 28 15.62 2.15 -15.01
C PRO A 28 14.72 1.24 -14.18
N SER A 29 15.31 0.61 -13.15
CA SER A 29 14.63 -0.34 -12.27
C SER A 29 14.31 0.31 -10.93
N PHE A 30 13.08 0.10 -10.45
CA PHE A 30 12.58 0.57 -9.15
C PHE A 30 11.83 -0.53 -8.43
N SER A 31 11.84 -0.48 -7.10
CA SER A 31 11.22 -1.51 -6.27
C SER A 31 9.97 -1.01 -5.56
N LEU A 32 8.93 -1.87 -5.53
CA LEU A 32 7.69 -1.69 -4.79
C LEU A 32 7.54 -2.78 -3.73
N ALA A 33 7.59 -2.43 -2.45
CA ALA A 33 7.24 -3.33 -1.36
C ALA A 33 5.71 -3.36 -1.16
N TRP A 34 5.16 -4.55 -0.95
CA TRP A 34 3.74 -4.74 -0.70
C TRP A 34 3.50 -5.95 0.19
N SER A 35 2.41 -5.91 0.95
CA SER A 35 1.93 -7.01 1.78
C SER A 35 0.55 -7.47 1.32
N GLU A 36 0.14 -8.63 1.81
CA GLU A 36 -1.21 -9.15 1.59
C GLU A 36 -2.25 -8.20 2.20
N TYR A 37 -2.83 -7.36 1.36
CA TYR A 37 -4.00 -6.53 1.64
C TYR A 37 -4.81 -6.37 0.36
N PRO A 38 -6.14 -6.33 0.39
CA PRO A 38 -6.95 -6.46 -0.84
C PRO A 38 -6.56 -5.51 -1.97
N SER A 39 -6.35 -4.22 -1.67
CA SER A 39 -5.99 -3.22 -2.68
C SER A 39 -4.50 -3.21 -3.04
N TRP A 40 -3.64 -3.88 -2.26
CA TRP A 40 -2.20 -4.01 -2.54
C TRP A 40 -1.87 -5.34 -3.22
N SER A 41 -2.64 -6.40 -2.94
CA SER A 41 -2.52 -7.70 -3.62
C SER A 41 -2.75 -7.61 -5.13
N VAL A 42 -3.32 -6.50 -5.62
CA VAL A 42 -3.44 -6.21 -7.06
C VAL A 42 -2.10 -6.25 -7.78
N PHE A 43 -0.98 -5.86 -7.12
CA PHE A 43 0.34 -5.91 -7.74
C PHE A 43 0.83 -7.35 -7.95
N GLY A 44 0.59 -8.24 -6.98
CA GLY A 44 0.85 -9.67 -7.12
C GLY A 44 -0.03 -10.33 -8.18
N VAL A 45 -1.30 -9.89 -8.31
CA VAL A 45 -2.21 -10.37 -9.37
C VAL A 45 -1.77 -9.85 -10.74
N ALA A 46 -1.28 -8.61 -10.85
CA ALA A 46 -0.75 -8.07 -12.09
C ALA A 46 0.46 -8.87 -12.60
N HIS A 47 1.34 -9.32 -11.67
CA HIS A 47 2.40 -10.26 -11.99
C HIS A 47 1.84 -11.61 -12.48
N ALA A 48 0.87 -12.18 -11.76
CA ALA A 48 0.26 -13.47 -12.15
C ALA A 48 -0.41 -13.40 -13.52
N PHE A 49 -1.05 -12.28 -13.87
CA PHE A 49 -1.66 -12.03 -15.17
C PHE A 49 -0.66 -11.55 -16.24
N LYS A 50 0.62 -11.47 -15.91
CA LYS A 50 1.69 -11.03 -16.81
C LYS A 50 1.48 -9.62 -17.38
N LEU A 51 0.81 -8.76 -16.66
CA LEU A 51 0.69 -7.32 -16.96
C LEU A 51 2.01 -6.61 -16.66
N ILE A 52 2.68 -7.06 -15.60
CA ILE A 52 4.07 -6.75 -15.24
C ILE A 52 4.81 -8.06 -15.00
N ASP A 53 6.15 -8.05 -15.10
CA ASP A 53 6.93 -9.22 -14.70
C ASP A 53 7.25 -9.21 -13.20
N GLY A 54 7.56 -8.06 -12.62
CA GLY A 54 7.82 -7.89 -11.18
C GLY A 54 9.18 -8.41 -10.72
N ARG A 55 10.06 -8.85 -11.65
CA ARG A 55 11.42 -9.35 -11.38
C ARG A 55 12.47 -8.45 -12.04
N PRO A 56 13.66 -8.30 -11.44
CA PRO A 56 14.70 -7.44 -11.99
C PRO A 56 15.07 -7.80 -13.42
N GLY A 57 15.09 -6.80 -14.31
CA GLY A 57 15.55 -6.94 -15.69
C GLY A 57 14.59 -7.65 -16.64
N VAL A 58 13.37 -7.95 -16.22
CA VAL A 58 12.33 -8.57 -17.05
C VAL A 58 11.11 -7.66 -17.05
N GLN A 59 10.59 -7.36 -18.22
CA GLN A 59 9.49 -6.41 -18.38
C GLN A 59 8.25 -7.02 -18.99
N GLY A 60 7.12 -6.85 -18.33
CA GLY A 60 5.78 -7.07 -18.86
C GLY A 60 5.30 -5.90 -19.74
N PRO A 61 4.08 -5.99 -20.29
CA PRO A 61 3.54 -4.99 -21.21
C PRO A 61 3.44 -3.57 -20.60
N LEU A 62 3.03 -3.43 -19.34
CA LEU A 62 2.87 -2.13 -18.71
C LEU A 62 4.23 -1.49 -18.34
N GLU A 63 5.22 -2.31 -17.97
CA GLU A 63 6.59 -1.85 -17.73
C GLU A 63 7.22 -1.31 -19.03
N LYS A 64 7.06 -2.04 -20.15
CA LYS A 64 7.49 -1.57 -21.47
C LYS A 64 6.79 -0.29 -21.92
N LYS A 65 5.49 -0.15 -21.62
CA LYS A 65 4.71 1.06 -21.93
C LYS A 65 5.30 2.30 -21.28
N TRP A 66 5.84 2.16 -20.05
CA TRP A 66 6.38 3.23 -19.26
C TRP A 66 7.91 3.30 -19.24
N HIS A 67 8.60 2.42 -19.94
CA HIS A 67 10.07 2.36 -20.01
C HIS A 67 10.72 2.26 -18.63
N VAL A 68 10.19 1.38 -17.78
CA VAL A 68 10.68 1.11 -16.43
C VAL A 68 10.62 -0.39 -16.13
N ASP A 69 11.44 -0.82 -15.18
CA ASP A 69 11.43 -2.17 -14.63
C ASP A 69 10.90 -2.10 -13.19
N ILE A 70 9.82 -2.82 -12.87
CA ILE A 70 9.19 -2.86 -11.56
C ILE A 70 9.66 -4.12 -10.83
N VAL A 71 10.34 -3.95 -9.70
CA VAL A 71 10.74 -5.05 -8.84
C VAL A 71 9.79 -5.17 -7.66
N LEU A 72 8.93 -6.19 -7.66
CA LEU A 72 8.02 -6.46 -6.56
C LEU A 72 8.76 -7.10 -5.38
N LYS A 73 8.50 -6.58 -4.17
CA LYS A 73 8.98 -7.12 -2.90
C LYS A 73 7.79 -7.45 -2.00
N GLU A 74 7.37 -8.71 -2.05
CA GLU A 74 6.30 -9.22 -1.19
C GLU A 74 6.87 -9.54 0.19
N ALA A 75 6.23 -9.04 1.26
CA ALA A 75 6.59 -9.30 2.65
C ALA A 75 5.39 -9.04 3.56
N GLU A 76 5.50 -9.42 4.83
CA GLU A 76 4.56 -9.00 5.87
C GLU A 76 4.56 -7.46 6.01
N TYR A 77 3.49 -6.90 6.60
CA TYR A 77 3.29 -5.45 6.62
C TYR A 77 4.38 -4.68 7.36
N ASP A 78 4.74 -5.07 8.59
CA ASP A 78 5.82 -4.43 9.35
C ASP A 78 7.18 -4.46 8.63
N PRO A 79 7.62 -5.60 8.04
CA PRO A 79 8.76 -5.64 7.13
C PRO A 79 8.67 -4.68 5.94
N CYS A 80 7.49 -4.48 5.33
CA CYS A 80 7.31 -3.49 4.26
C CYS A 80 7.58 -2.06 4.75
N ILE A 81 7.04 -1.68 5.91
CA ILE A 81 7.31 -0.38 6.56
C ILE A 81 8.80 -0.21 6.83
N ALA A 82 9.46 -1.26 7.38
CA ALA A 82 10.88 -1.23 7.69
C ALA A 82 11.76 -1.12 6.44
N MET A 83 11.47 -1.88 5.38
CA MET A 83 12.16 -1.78 4.09
C MET A 83 12.02 -0.39 3.48
N TYR A 84 10.83 0.20 3.57
CA TYR A 84 10.61 1.55 3.06
C TYR A 84 11.40 2.59 3.87
N GLY A 85 11.27 2.58 5.20
CA GLY A 85 11.96 3.52 6.09
C GLY A 85 13.48 3.46 5.99
N SER A 86 14.04 2.26 5.80
CA SER A 86 15.51 2.04 5.63
C SER A 86 16.03 2.30 4.21
N GLY A 87 15.16 2.62 3.24
CA GLY A 87 15.55 2.85 1.86
C GLY A 87 15.85 1.59 1.03
N GLN A 88 15.45 0.42 1.50
CA GLN A 88 15.61 -0.85 0.79
C GLN A 88 14.61 -1.05 -0.35
N CYS A 89 13.61 -0.19 -0.47
CA CYS A 89 12.70 -0.11 -1.61
C CYS A 89 12.44 1.35 -1.98
N ASP A 90 12.03 1.60 -3.23
CA ASP A 90 11.77 2.95 -3.75
C ASP A 90 10.36 3.42 -3.38
N ALA A 91 9.41 2.50 -3.38
CA ALA A 91 8.03 2.72 -2.97
C ALA A 91 7.53 1.55 -2.10
N ALA A 92 6.46 1.81 -1.34
CA ALA A 92 5.78 0.78 -0.57
C ALA A 92 4.26 1.03 -0.52
N CYS A 93 3.51 -0.04 -0.36
CA CYS A 93 2.09 0.00 -0.01
C CYS A 93 1.97 0.18 1.50
N LEU A 94 1.46 1.33 1.93
CA LEU A 94 1.31 1.73 3.34
C LEU A 94 -0.02 2.43 3.55
N THR A 95 -0.50 2.44 4.79
CA THR A 95 -1.59 3.36 5.16
C THR A 95 -1.06 4.80 5.25
N ASP A 96 -1.95 5.78 5.11
CA ASP A 96 -1.64 7.20 5.31
C ASP A 96 -1.01 7.47 6.69
N MET A 97 -1.44 6.74 7.71
CA MET A 97 -0.92 6.83 9.06
C MET A 97 0.50 6.26 9.20
N ASP A 98 0.70 5.03 8.69
CA ASP A 98 1.97 4.32 8.84
C ASP A 98 3.08 4.90 7.93
N ALA A 99 2.70 5.70 6.92
CA ALA A 99 3.64 6.47 6.11
C ALA A 99 4.28 7.65 6.86
N LEU A 100 3.66 8.17 7.93
CA LEU A 100 4.11 9.38 8.61
C LEU A 100 5.46 9.21 9.31
N ASN A 101 5.69 8.10 10.00
CA ASN A 101 6.93 7.88 10.72
C ASN A 101 8.16 7.71 9.78
N PRO A 102 8.13 6.85 8.76
CA PRO A 102 9.20 6.80 7.76
C PRO A 102 9.44 8.14 7.05
N ALA A 103 8.38 8.91 6.80
CA ALA A 103 8.47 10.19 6.11
C ALA A 103 9.30 11.23 6.88
N LEU A 104 9.39 11.16 8.21
CA LEU A 104 10.20 12.07 9.01
C LEU A 104 11.71 12.02 8.67
N SER A 105 12.19 10.85 8.28
CA SER A 105 13.60 10.66 7.87
C SER A 105 13.77 10.58 6.35
N ARG A 106 12.71 10.33 5.61
CA ARG A 106 12.72 10.10 4.18
C ARG A 106 11.52 10.78 3.53
N ALA A 107 11.71 12.04 3.07
CA ALA A 107 10.63 12.79 2.42
C ALA A 107 9.88 11.92 1.42
N SER A 108 8.56 11.82 1.58
CA SER A 108 7.71 10.82 0.95
C SER A 108 6.55 11.46 0.20
N VAL A 109 6.09 10.77 -0.84
CA VAL A 109 4.98 11.20 -1.69
C VAL A 109 3.97 10.08 -1.80
N VAL A 110 2.73 10.32 -1.40
CA VAL A 110 1.59 9.49 -1.76
C VAL A 110 1.29 9.75 -3.22
N ILE A 111 1.59 8.76 -4.07
CA ILE A 111 1.39 8.85 -5.53
C ILE A 111 0.03 8.30 -5.95
N LEU A 112 -0.55 7.39 -5.14
CA LEU A 112 -1.80 6.72 -5.42
C LEU A 112 -2.52 6.33 -4.13
N PRO A 113 -3.73 6.82 -3.84
CA PRO A 113 -4.61 6.21 -2.86
C PRO A 113 -5.26 4.97 -3.50
N THR A 114 -5.17 3.82 -2.84
CA THR A 114 -5.68 2.56 -3.40
C THR A 114 -7.07 2.21 -2.86
N SER A 115 -7.29 2.41 -1.59
CA SER A 115 -8.58 2.11 -0.95
C SER A 115 -8.76 2.84 0.37
N THR A 116 -9.92 2.66 0.97
CA THR A 116 -10.15 2.98 2.38
C THR A 116 -10.82 1.81 3.08
N SER A 117 -10.47 1.60 4.35
CA SER A 117 -11.18 0.64 5.19
C SER A 117 -12.63 1.08 5.41
N TYR A 118 -13.58 0.19 5.13
CA TYR A 118 -15.02 0.43 5.29
C TYR A 118 -15.70 -0.82 5.89
N GLY A 119 -15.39 -1.09 7.15
CA GLY A 119 -15.79 -2.30 7.86
C GLY A 119 -14.73 -3.42 7.79
N ALA A 120 -13.54 -3.16 7.22
CA ALA A 120 -12.44 -4.12 7.21
C ALA A 120 -11.72 -4.18 8.56
N ASP A 121 -11.63 -3.06 9.29
CA ASP A 121 -11.14 -2.98 10.67
C ASP A 121 -12.32 -2.98 11.62
N ALA A 122 -12.36 -3.90 12.59
CA ALA A 122 -13.53 -4.08 13.44
C ALA A 122 -13.19 -4.54 14.85
N LEU A 123 -13.95 -4.00 15.81
CA LEU A 123 -13.99 -4.50 17.18
C LEU A 123 -14.95 -5.69 17.28
N LEU A 124 -14.38 -6.86 17.58
CA LEU A 124 -15.10 -8.12 17.74
C LEU A 124 -15.30 -8.45 19.22
N VAL A 125 -16.52 -8.81 19.58
CA VAL A 125 -16.90 -9.14 20.96
C VAL A 125 -17.89 -10.29 20.99
N PRO A 126 -17.99 -11.05 22.10
CA PRO A 126 -19.11 -11.97 22.32
C PRO A 126 -20.46 -11.27 22.25
N LYS A 127 -21.50 -11.92 21.76
CA LYS A 127 -22.86 -11.36 21.65
C LYS A 127 -23.47 -10.94 22.99
N THR A 128 -22.89 -11.38 24.11
CA THR A 128 -23.26 -10.97 25.47
C THR A 128 -22.92 -9.52 25.74
N ILE A 129 -21.85 -8.98 25.14
CA ILE A 129 -21.48 -7.57 25.19
C ILE A 129 -22.45 -6.79 24.29
N LYS A 130 -23.17 -5.82 24.88
CA LYS A 130 -24.22 -5.07 24.17
C LYS A 130 -23.75 -3.70 23.69
N SER A 131 -22.86 -3.07 24.44
CA SER A 131 -22.34 -1.74 24.16
C SER A 131 -20.87 -1.63 24.52
N ILE A 132 -20.21 -0.58 24.05
CA ILE A 132 -18.82 -0.28 24.42
C ILE A 132 -18.65 -0.08 25.94
N LYS A 133 -19.70 0.40 26.64
CA LYS A 133 -19.68 0.60 28.09
C LYS A 133 -19.46 -0.69 28.88
N ASP A 134 -19.87 -1.82 28.33
CA ASP A 134 -19.68 -3.14 28.92
C ASP A 134 -18.20 -3.58 28.91
N LEU A 135 -17.36 -2.87 28.15
CA LEU A 135 -15.91 -3.09 28.07
C LEU A 135 -15.08 -2.18 28.99
N ARG A 136 -15.70 -1.29 29.74
CA ARG A 136 -14.98 -0.45 30.71
C ARG A 136 -14.26 -1.32 31.74
N GLY A 137 -12.98 -1.04 31.92
CA GLY A 137 -12.10 -1.80 32.81
C GLY A 137 -11.62 -3.17 32.28
N LYS A 138 -12.16 -3.63 31.13
CA LYS A 138 -11.69 -4.83 30.44
C LYS A 138 -10.58 -4.49 29.44
N LYS A 139 -9.79 -5.53 29.08
CA LYS A 139 -8.76 -5.37 28.05
C LYS A 139 -9.37 -5.51 26.67
N ILE A 140 -9.01 -4.59 25.79
CA ILE A 140 -9.25 -4.66 24.34
C ILE A 140 -7.91 -5.00 23.68
N HIS A 141 -7.84 -6.17 23.05
CA HIS A 141 -6.62 -6.64 22.42
C HIS A 141 -6.58 -6.26 20.94
N GLY A 142 -5.48 -5.66 20.50
CA GLY A 142 -5.22 -5.27 19.12
C GLY A 142 -3.79 -4.81 18.96
N LEU A 143 -3.37 -4.57 17.73
CA LEU A 143 -2.04 -4.04 17.49
C LEU A 143 -1.98 -2.58 17.94
N ALA A 144 -1.16 -2.30 18.95
CA ALA A 144 -0.94 -0.93 19.42
C ALA A 144 -0.10 -0.14 18.42
N LYS A 145 -0.28 1.19 18.41
CA LYS A 145 0.40 2.09 17.49
C LYS A 145 0.19 1.70 16.02
N SER A 146 -1.06 1.40 15.68
CA SER A 146 -1.49 0.98 14.35
C SER A 146 -2.88 1.52 14.03
N VAL A 147 -3.36 1.25 12.82
CA VAL A 147 -4.74 1.55 12.39
C VAL A 147 -5.79 0.90 13.29
N SER A 148 -5.51 -0.22 13.95
CA SER A 148 -6.45 -0.84 14.90
C SER A 148 -6.69 0.05 16.11
N GLU A 149 -5.63 0.58 16.72
CA GLU A 149 -5.76 1.50 17.86
C GLU A 149 -6.43 2.80 17.43
N TYR A 150 -6.05 3.34 16.27
CA TYR A 150 -6.72 4.51 15.66
C TYR A 150 -8.22 4.28 15.48
N CYS A 151 -8.61 3.19 14.84
CA CYS A 151 -10.00 2.83 14.63
C CYS A 151 -10.77 2.70 15.96
N PHE A 152 -10.14 2.14 16.99
CA PHE A 152 -10.71 2.04 18.33
C PHE A 152 -10.96 3.41 18.92
N VAL A 153 -9.93 4.26 19.03
CA VAL A 153 -10.00 5.58 19.64
C VAL A 153 -11.00 6.48 18.92
N ARG A 154 -10.97 6.49 17.58
CA ARG A 154 -11.91 7.29 16.79
C ARG A 154 -13.37 6.88 16.99
N ASN A 155 -13.64 5.58 17.11
CA ASN A 155 -14.99 5.11 17.43
C ASN A 155 -15.41 5.48 18.85
N LEU A 156 -14.50 5.48 19.83
CA LEU A 156 -14.78 5.98 21.17
C LEU A 156 -15.21 7.46 21.14
N GLU A 157 -14.47 8.29 20.42
CA GLU A 157 -14.79 9.73 20.28
C GLU A 157 -16.18 9.94 19.67
N ILE A 158 -16.54 9.20 18.60
CA ILE A 158 -17.86 9.26 17.97
C ILE A 158 -18.97 8.83 18.95
N LEU A 159 -18.69 7.84 19.80
CA LEU A 159 -19.61 7.35 20.81
C LEU A 159 -19.67 8.23 22.07
N GLY A 160 -18.86 9.29 22.16
CA GLY A 160 -18.77 10.18 23.31
C GLY A 160 -18.10 9.56 24.54
N GLU A 161 -17.28 8.53 24.32
CA GLU A 161 -16.54 7.83 25.36
C GLU A 161 -15.11 8.37 25.46
N LYS A 162 -14.46 8.21 26.62
CA LYS A 162 -13.07 8.63 26.83
C LYS A 162 -12.15 7.45 26.73
N GLU A 163 -11.08 7.58 25.98
CA GLU A 163 -10.06 6.52 25.81
C GLU A 163 -9.54 6.01 27.16
N GLY A 164 -9.27 6.90 28.12
CA GLY A 164 -8.76 6.54 29.45
C GLY A 164 -9.69 5.66 30.29
N ASP A 165 -10.97 5.47 29.89
CA ASP A 165 -11.88 4.53 30.54
C ASP A 165 -11.68 3.09 30.11
N PHE A 166 -10.82 2.84 29.09
CA PHE A 166 -10.59 1.54 28.45
C PHE A 166 -9.12 1.16 28.57
N LYS A 167 -8.83 -0.15 28.45
CA LYS A 167 -7.46 -0.69 28.54
C LYS A 167 -7.10 -1.33 27.19
N PHE A 168 -6.49 -0.54 26.30
CA PHE A 168 -5.92 -1.10 25.09
C PHE A 168 -4.69 -1.96 25.43
N SER A 169 -4.60 -3.15 24.85
CA SER A 169 -3.54 -4.13 25.15
C SER A 169 -2.93 -4.62 23.85
N ASN A 170 -1.64 -4.34 23.65
CA ASN A 170 -0.94 -4.75 22.44
C ASN A 170 -0.98 -6.26 22.25
N MET A 171 -1.44 -6.70 21.10
CA MET A 171 -1.46 -8.10 20.67
C MET A 171 -1.42 -8.16 19.13
N ASP A 172 -0.60 -9.08 18.61
CA ASP A 172 -0.56 -9.37 17.19
C ASP A 172 -1.96 -9.76 16.67
N PRO A 173 -2.40 -9.29 15.49
CA PRO A 173 -3.76 -9.52 14.99
C PRO A 173 -4.10 -11.01 14.78
N ALA A 174 -3.17 -11.79 14.27
CA ALA A 174 -3.38 -13.24 14.09
C ALA A 174 -3.50 -13.95 15.45
N ALA A 175 -2.64 -13.58 16.42
CA ALA A 175 -2.69 -14.10 17.78
C ALA A 175 -4.00 -13.72 18.49
N ALA A 176 -4.46 -12.46 18.35
CA ALA A 176 -5.72 -11.99 18.92
C ALA A 176 -6.92 -12.75 18.34
N ALA A 177 -6.96 -12.91 17.01
CA ALA A 177 -7.99 -13.67 16.32
C ALA A 177 -8.00 -15.14 16.75
N MET A 178 -6.83 -15.78 16.81
CA MET A 178 -6.69 -17.17 17.27
C MET A 178 -7.19 -17.32 18.71
N ALA A 179 -6.78 -16.45 19.62
CA ALA A 179 -7.18 -16.48 21.03
C ALA A 179 -8.72 -16.31 21.19
N MET A 180 -9.34 -15.39 20.43
CA MET A 180 -10.78 -15.24 20.37
C MET A 180 -11.47 -16.49 19.81
N GLN A 181 -10.93 -17.07 18.73
CA GLN A 181 -11.47 -18.30 18.12
C GLN A 181 -11.41 -19.50 19.07
N GLN A 182 -10.37 -19.61 19.87
CA GLN A 182 -10.17 -20.67 20.88
C GLN A 182 -10.94 -20.44 22.18
N LYS A 183 -11.70 -19.35 22.30
CA LYS A 183 -12.48 -18.99 23.50
C LYS A 183 -11.60 -18.83 24.75
N GLN A 184 -10.40 -18.28 24.60
CA GLN A 184 -9.56 -18.00 25.77
C GLN A 184 -10.30 -17.02 26.70
N LYS A 185 -10.39 -17.37 27.99
CA LYS A 185 -11.25 -16.68 28.99
C LYS A 185 -10.93 -15.20 29.14
N GLU A 186 -9.69 -14.80 28.90
CA GLU A 186 -9.21 -13.44 29.08
C GLU A 186 -9.42 -12.56 27.85
N ILE A 187 -9.89 -13.15 26.72
CA ILE A 187 -10.07 -12.45 25.45
C ILE A 187 -11.57 -12.21 25.20
N GLU A 188 -12.05 -11.09 25.73
CA GLU A 188 -13.45 -10.67 25.55
C GLU A 188 -13.65 -9.65 24.42
N ALA A 189 -12.59 -8.95 24.01
CA ALA A 189 -12.64 -7.97 22.93
C ALA A 189 -11.33 -7.97 22.15
N ILE A 190 -11.43 -8.04 20.82
CA ILE A 190 -10.29 -7.87 19.92
C ILE A 190 -10.65 -6.85 18.84
N ILE A 191 -9.69 -6.01 18.48
CA ILE A 191 -9.80 -5.16 17.30
C ILE A 191 -8.72 -5.56 16.30
N VAL A 192 -9.18 -5.97 15.12
CA VAL A 192 -8.34 -6.56 14.07
C VAL A 192 -8.94 -6.19 12.71
N TRP A 193 -8.20 -6.49 11.63
CA TRP A 193 -8.66 -6.28 10.25
C TRP A 193 -8.86 -7.60 9.49
N ASN A 194 -9.39 -7.51 8.27
CA ASN A 194 -9.49 -8.68 7.40
C ASN A 194 -8.10 -9.18 6.96
N PRO A 195 -7.88 -10.51 6.93
CA PRO A 195 -8.88 -11.59 6.97
C PRO A 195 -9.36 -12.00 8.37
N PHE A 196 -8.68 -11.56 9.44
CA PHE A 196 -8.92 -12.00 10.83
C PHE A 196 -10.33 -11.74 11.31
N VAL A 197 -10.96 -10.63 10.87
CA VAL A 197 -12.38 -10.34 11.15
C VAL A 197 -13.27 -11.44 10.60
N LEU A 198 -13.15 -11.74 9.30
CA LEU A 198 -13.97 -12.74 8.64
C LEU A 198 -13.73 -14.15 9.19
N GLU A 199 -12.50 -14.53 9.38
CA GLU A 199 -12.14 -15.83 9.95
C GLU A 199 -12.75 -16.03 11.33
N THR A 200 -12.63 -15.01 12.19
CA THR A 200 -13.18 -15.06 13.54
C THR A 200 -14.70 -15.18 13.52
N LEU A 201 -15.40 -14.37 12.71
CA LEU A 201 -16.87 -14.42 12.57
C LEU A 201 -17.35 -15.73 11.93
N ASN A 202 -16.56 -16.34 11.05
CA ASN A 202 -16.87 -17.63 10.46
C ASN A 202 -16.76 -18.77 11.47
N LYS A 203 -15.71 -18.78 12.31
CA LYS A 203 -15.49 -19.82 13.34
C LYS A 203 -16.34 -19.62 14.60
N ARG A 204 -16.68 -18.38 14.96
CA ARG A 204 -17.35 -18.00 16.21
C ARG A 204 -18.71 -17.36 15.93
N LYS A 205 -19.78 -18.17 15.89
CA LYS A 205 -21.16 -17.65 15.67
C LYS A 205 -21.74 -16.91 16.87
N ASP A 206 -21.12 -17.01 18.02
CA ASP A 206 -21.44 -16.27 19.25
C ASP A 206 -20.66 -14.94 19.40
N VAL A 207 -19.83 -14.58 18.40
CA VAL A 207 -19.13 -13.30 18.29
C VAL A 207 -19.86 -12.40 17.30
N LYS A 208 -19.73 -11.10 17.49
CA LYS A 208 -20.27 -10.05 16.60
C LYS A 208 -19.29 -8.89 16.47
N VAL A 209 -19.46 -8.10 15.43
CA VAL A 209 -18.88 -6.75 15.32
C VAL A 209 -19.65 -5.84 16.29
N LEU A 210 -18.94 -5.08 17.12
CA LEU A 210 -19.53 -4.06 17.98
C LEU A 210 -19.53 -2.70 17.28
N PHE A 211 -18.42 -2.34 16.64
CA PHE A 211 -18.26 -1.23 15.71
C PHE A 211 -17.11 -1.53 14.74
N ASP A 212 -16.97 -0.76 13.70
CA ASP A 212 -15.93 -0.93 12.67
C ASP A 212 -15.55 0.40 12.01
N SER A 213 -14.65 0.33 11.04
CA SER A 213 -14.13 1.48 10.30
C SER A 213 -15.16 2.18 9.40
N SER A 214 -16.34 1.61 9.19
CA SER A 214 -17.40 2.30 8.41
C SER A 214 -17.93 3.56 9.11
N ALA A 215 -17.73 3.68 10.42
CA ALA A 215 -18.07 4.87 11.19
C ALA A 215 -17.10 6.04 10.98
N ILE A 216 -15.91 5.77 10.43
CA ILE A 216 -14.85 6.74 10.16
C ILE A 216 -14.45 6.71 8.66
N PRO A 217 -15.40 6.97 7.74
CA PRO A 217 -15.17 6.79 6.31
C PRO A 217 -14.02 7.68 5.82
N ASN A 218 -13.14 7.09 5.01
CA ASN A 218 -11.94 7.72 4.45
C ASN A 218 -10.89 8.22 5.49
N GLU A 219 -10.99 7.83 6.76
CA GLU A 219 -9.96 8.17 7.76
C GLU A 219 -8.80 7.14 7.77
N ILE A 220 -8.96 5.95 7.20
CA ILE A 220 -7.90 4.96 6.98
C ILE A 220 -7.74 4.83 5.47
N ILE A 221 -6.69 5.44 4.93
CA ILE A 221 -6.42 5.46 3.49
C ILE A 221 -5.23 4.54 3.20
N ASP A 222 -5.48 3.51 2.43
CA ASP A 222 -4.44 2.65 1.87
C ASP A 222 -3.84 3.32 0.65
N ALA A 223 -2.52 3.29 0.50
CA ALA A 223 -1.86 4.06 -0.54
C ALA A 223 -0.56 3.40 -1.04
N VAL A 224 -0.10 3.83 -2.20
CA VAL A 224 1.29 3.66 -2.62
C VAL A 224 2.05 4.93 -2.28
N VAL A 225 3.09 4.77 -1.47
CA VAL A 225 3.97 5.85 -1.01
C VAL A 225 5.34 5.66 -1.62
N MET A 226 5.88 6.69 -2.25
CA MET A 226 7.19 6.68 -2.91
C MET A 226 8.12 7.71 -2.30
N ALA A 227 9.40 7.39 -2.16
CA ALA A 227 10.38 8.36 -1.67
C ALA A 227 10.57 9.48 -2.69
N GLN A 228 10.63 10.72 -2.21
CA GLN A 228 10.93 11.88 -3.07
C GLN A 228 12.26 11.70 -3.81
N SER A 229 13.29 11.17 -3.14
CA SER A 229 14.58 10.88 -3.75
C SER A 229 14.53 9.86 -4.88
N SER A 230 13.57 8.94 -4.85
CA SER A 230 13.35 7.98 -5.94
C SER A 230 12.55 8.60 -7.10
N LEU A 231 11.58 9.47 -6.81
CA LEU A 231 10.90 10.28 -7.83
C LEU A 231 11.83 11.22 -8.59
N ASP A 232 12.85 11.74 -7.92
CA ASP A 232 13.83 12.67 -8.51
C ASP A 232 14.87 11.94 -9.39
N LYS A 233 14.95 10.60 -9.38
CA LYS A 233 15.83 9.81 -10.27
C LYS A 233 15.27 9.79 -11.71
N PRO A 234 16.15 9.64 -12.74
CA PRO A 234 15.70 9.35 -14.10
C PRO A 234 14.75 8.13 -14.12
N GLY A 235 13.58 8.26 -14.74
CA GLY A 235 12.55 7.22 -14.78
C GLY A 235 11.65 7.13 -13.53
N GLY A 236 11.92 7.92 -12.46
CA GLY A 236 11.13 7.84 -11.22
C GLY A 236 9.66 8.24 -11.40
N GLN A 237 9.38 9.24 -12.26
CA GLN A 237 8.00 9.62 -12.58
C GLN A 237 7.33 8.57 -13.47
N ASP A 238 8.06 7.97 -14.40
CA ASP A 238 7.55 6.90 -15.25
C ASP A 238 7.21 5.65 -14.40
N PHE A 239 8.04 5.33 -13.40
CA PHE A 239 7.73 4.28 -12.43
C PHE A 239 6.45 4.59 -11.62
N ALA A 240 6.28 5.82 -11.12
CA ALA A 240 5.06 6.21 -10.43
C ALA A 240 3.83 6.03 -11.33
N CYS A 241 3.92 6.47 -12.58
CA CYS A 241 2.85 6.30 -13.57
C CYS A 241 2.60 4.82 -13.91
N ALA A 242 3.64 4.01 -14.04
CA ALA A 242 3.51 2.57 -14.29
C ALA A 242 2.76 1.86 -13.16
N VAL A 243 3.11 2.13 -11.91
CA VAL A 243 2.44 1.57 -10.72
C VAL A 243 0.95 1.97 -10.68
N ILE A 244 0.65 3.23 -10.99
CA ILE A 244 -0.73 3.73 -11.05
C ILE A 244 -1.52 3.06 -12.20
N ASP A 245 -0.92 2.92 -13.36
CA ASP A 245 -1.55 2.27 -14.53
C ASP A 245 -1.84 0.78 -14.25
N VAL A 246 -0.91 0.08 -13.61
CA VAL A 246 -1.10 -1.31 -13.13
C VAL A 246 -2.32 -1.41 -12.21
N TYR A 247 -2.42 -0.52 -11.22
CA TYR A 247 -3.53 -0.51 -10.28
C TYR A 247 -4.87 -0.30 -10.99
N TYR A 248 -4.99 0.68 -11.87
CA TYR A 248 -6.24 0.96 -12.58
C TYR A 248 -6.58 -0.10 -13.63
N GLU A 249 -5.58 -0.71 -14.26
CA GLU A 249 -5.83 -1.82 -15.19
C GLU A 249 -6.45 -3.03 -14.47
N LEU A 250 -5.98 -3.36 -13.26
CA LEU A 250 -6.60 -4.40 -12.45
C LEU A 250 -8.03 -4.01 -12.02
N ASN A 251 -8.25 -2.75 -11.67
CA ASN A 251 -9.59 -2.28 -11.31
C ASN A 251 -10.57 -2.29 -12.50
N LYS A 252 -10.10 -2.04 -13.73
CA LYS A 252 -10.92 -2.24 -14.94
C LYS A 252 -11.34 -3.71 -15.08
N ARG A 253 -10.41 -4.65 -14.85
CA ARG A 253 -10.73 -6.08 -14.88
C ARG A 253 -11.71 -6.50 -13.78
N LEU A 254 -11.63 -5.89 -12.59
CA LEU A 254 -12.61 -6.08 -11.51
C LEU A 254 -13.99 -5.51 -11.85
N ALA A 255 -14.06 -4.45 -12.65
CA ALA A 255 -15.31 -3.83 -13.09
C ALA A 255 -15.94 -4.52 -14.29
N ASP A 256 -15.17 -5.20 -15.12
CA ASP A 256 -15.66 -5.91 -16.31
C ASP A 256 -16.29 -7.25 -15.92
N PRO A 257 -17.58 -7.46 -16.20
CA PRO A 257 -18.28 -8.74 -15.92
C PRO A 257 -17.58 -9.97 -16.50
N ALA A 258 -16.87 -9.83 -17.63
CA ALA A 258 -16.19 -10.95 -18.28
C ALA A 258 -14.93 -11.42 -17.52
N THR A 259 -14.29 -10.55 -16.77
CA THR A 259 -13.04 -10.82 -16.02
C THR A 259 -13.18 -10.68 -14.50
N HIS A 260 -14.33 -10.25 -14.03
CA HIS A 260 -14.60 -9.97 -12.60
C HIS A 260 -14.27 -11.17 -11.68
N ASN A 261 -14.89 -12.32 -11.96
CA ASN A 261 -14.72 -13.49 -11.09
C ASN A 261 -13.27 -14.03 -11.13
N ASP A 262 -12.65 -14.08 -12.29
CA ASP A 262 -11.27 -14.55 -12.41
C ASP A 262 -10.30 -13.62 -11.67
N THR A 263 -10.57 -12.32 -11.71
CA THR A 263 -9.76 -11.34 -10.99
C THR A 263 -9.96 -11.44 -9.47
N LEU A 264 -11.21 -11.66 -9.01
CA LEU A 264 -11.48 -11.90 -7.58
C LEU A 264 -10.86 -13.20 -7.07
N ILE A 265 -10.89 -14.27 -7.86
CA ILE A 265 -10.21 -15.54 -7.53
C ILE A 265 -8.72 -15.31 -7.39
N ALA A 266 -8.10 -14.63 -8.34
CA ALA A 266 -6.67 -14.31 -8.30
C ALA A 266 -6.30 -13.41 -7.11
N LEU A 267 -7.16 -12.46 -6.75
CA LEU A 267 -7.00 -11.66 -5.54
C LEU A 267 -7.12 -12.52 -4.28
N GLY A 268 -8.08 -13.44 -4.22
CA GLY A 268 -8.24 -14.37 -3.11
C GLY A 268 -7.00 -15.25 -2.92
N GLU A 269 -6.40 -15.75 -3.99
CA GLU A 269 -5.14 -16.52 -3.94
C GLU A 269 -3.97 -15.69 -3.39
N LYS A 270 -3.98 -14.39 -3.62
CA LYS A 270 -2.97 -13.42 -3.14
C LYS A 270 -3.36 -12.74 -1.82
N PHE A 271 -4.49 -13.09 -1.26
CA PHE A 271 -4.96 -12.57 0.01
C PHE A 271 -5.54 -13.73 0.86
N SER A 272 -4.67 -14.32 1.66
CA SER A 272 -4.99 -15.40 2.62
C SER A 272 -5.74 -16.59 2.03
N HIS A 273 -5.53 -16.89 0.74
CA HIS A 273 -6.18 -18.00 0.01
C HIS A 273 -7.70 -18.03 0.17
N LEU A 274 -8.34 -16.87 0.11
CA LEU A 274 -9.78 -16.75 0.24
C LEU A 274 -10.51 -17.24 -1.02
N ASP A 275 -11.64 -17.93 -0.79
CA ASP A 275 -12.54 -18.29 -1.88
C ASP A 275 -13.26 -17.05 -2.48
N LEU A 276 -13.85 -17.22 -3.66
CA LEU A 276 -14.54 -16.15 -4.39
C LEU A 276 -15.59 -15.44 -3.52
N LYS A 277 -16.39 -16.19 -2.74
CA LYS A 277 -17.44 -15.62 -1.89
C LYS A 277 -16.85 -14.74 -0.79
N SER A 278 -15.81 -15.21 -0.14
CA SER A 278 -15.11 -14.48 0.92
C SER A 278 -14.42 -13.24 0.36
N MET A 279 -13.72 -13.38 -0.80
CA MET A 279 -13.04 -12.27 -1.44
C MET A 279 -14.00 -11.20 -1.94
N THR A 280 -15.16 -11.57 -2.48
CA THR A 280 -16.23 -10.62 -2.83
C THR A 280 -16.63 -9.77 -1.63
N LYS A 281 -16.78 -10.37 -0.44
CA LYS A 281 -17.10 -9.65 0.78
C LYS A 281 -15.98 -8.74 1.24
N VAL A 282 -14.73 -9.21 1.17
CA VAL A 282 -13.55 -8.42 1.52
C VAL A 282 -13.43 -7.16 0.66
N VAL A 283 -13.60 -7.28 -0.66
CA VAL A 283 -13.55 -6.13 -1.58
C VAL A 283 -14.66 -5.11 -1.27
N GLN A 284 -15.82 -5.55 -0.81
CA GLN A 284 -16.91 -4.64 -0.38
C GLN A 284 -16.55 -3.87 0.90
N GLN A 285 -15.76 -4.48 1.80
CA GLN A 285 -15.29 -3.88 3.05
C GLN A 285 -13.99 -3.09 2.89
N THR A 286 -13.27 -3.32 1.79
CA THR A 286 -12.12 -2.55 1.36
C THR A 286 -12.53 -1.72 0.16
N LYS A 287 -13.01 -0.52 0.40
CA LYS A 287 -13.57 0.33 -0.65
C LYS A 287 -12.48 0.87 -1.56
N PHE A 288 -12.27 0.21 -2.71
CA PHE A 288 -11.26 0.58 -3.68
C PHE A 288 -11.55 1.93 -4.34
N TYR A 289 -10.53 2.75 -4.52
CA TYR A 289 -10.57 3.94 -5.35
C TYR A 289 -10.29 3.53 -6.80
N SER A 290 -11.26 2.89 -7.41
CA SER A 290 -11.12 2.03 -8.59
C SER A 290 -10.90 2.76 -9.93
N THR A 291 -10.99 4.09 -9.96
CA THR A 291 -10.78 4.89 -11.17
C THR A 291 -9.90 6.10 -10.91
N PRO A 292 -9.17 6.62 -11.92
CA PRO A 292 -8.40 7.85 -11.80
C PRO A 292 -9.21 9.01 -11.23
N LYS A 293 -10.45 9.17 -11.69
CA LYS A 293 -11.36 10.21 -11.19
C LYS A 293 -11.58 10.11 -9.69
N VAL A 294 -11.89 8.91 -9.17
CA VAL A 294 -12.10 8.70 -7.72
C VAL A 294 -10.82 8.93 -6.93
N GLY A 295 -9.67 8.45 -7.43
CA GLY A 295 -8.37 8.71 -6.81
C GLY A 295 -8.04 10.21 -6.74
N LEU A 296 -8.33 10.96 -7.82
CA LEU A 296 -8.16 12.42 -7.84
C LEU A 296 -9.13 13.12 -6.87
N GLU A 297 -10.39 12.70 -6.80
CA GLU A 297 -11.37 13.25 -5.85
C GLU A 297 -10.90 13.10 -4.40
N VAL A 298 -10.27 11.96 -4.05
CA VAL A 298 -9.67 11.75 -2.73
C VAL A 298 -8.49 12.70 -2.51
N MET A 299 -7.53 12.73 -3.43
CA MET A 299 -6.28 13.48 -3.27
C MET A 299 -6.45 15.01 -3.31
N THR A 300 -7.49 15.50 -3.99
CA THR A 300 -7.78 16.93 -4.12
C THR A 300 -8.99 17.37 -3.30
N GLY A 301 -9.62 16.43 -2.60
CA GLY A 301 -10.82 16.66 -1.81
C GLY A 301 -10.55 17.55 -0.60
N LYS A 302 -11.48 18.44 -0.29
CA LYS A 302 -11.39 19.35 0.87
C LYS A 302 -11.34 18.62 2.22
N GLN A 303 -11.76 17.35 2.25
CA GLN A 303 -11.78 16.54 3.48
C GLN A 303 -10.40 15.99 3.84
N LEU A 304 -9.53 15.74 2.86
CA LEU A 304 -8.23 15.12 3.09
C LEU A 304 -7.35 15.88 4.11
N PRO A 305 -7.23 17.23 4.07
CA PRO A 305 -6.50 17.97 5.08
C PRO A 305 -7.05 17.80 6.51
N ASP A 306 -8.37 17.78 6.68
CA ASP A 306 -9.00 17.61 7.97
C ASP A 306 -8.83 16.17 8.51
N ILE A 307 -8.87 15.18 7.62
CA ILE A 307 -8.58 13.77 7.94
C ILE A 307 -7.12 13.64 8.38
N MET A 308 -6.17 14.10 7.57
CA MET A 308 -4.75 13.99 7.89
C MET A 308 -4.37 14.76 9.15
N LYS A 309 -5.04 15.84 9.47
CA LYS A 309 -4.85 16.55 10.74
C LYS A 309 -5.14 15.64 11.93
N LYS A 310 -6.26 14.89 11.92
CA LYS A 310 -6.62 13.93 12.98
C LYS A 310 -5.62 12.79 13.07
N VAL A 311 -5.22 12.24 11.91
CA VAL A 311 -4.25 11.15 11.84
C VAL A 311 -2.90 11.58 12.40
N VAL A 312 -2.41 12.76 12.02
CA VAL A 312 -1.15 13.34 12.51
C VAL A 312 -1.21 13.59 14.03
N GLU A 313 -2.33 14.15 14.52
CA GLU A 313 -2.53 14.41 15.95
C GLU A 313 -2.54 13.11 16.75
N PHE A 314 -3.24 12.10 16.28
CA PHE A 314 -3.23 10.76 16.88
C PHE A 314 -1.81 10.18 16.93
N CYS A 315 -1.08 10.16 15.82
CA CYS A 315 0.27 9.62 15.76
C CYS A 315 1.23 10.33 16.73
N ALA A 316 1.12 11.65 16.84
CA ALA A 316 1.95 12.45 17.76
C ALA A 316 1.59 12.18 19.23
N THR A 317 0.30 12.10 19.57
CA THR A 317 -0.17 11.91 20.96
C THR A 317 0.01 10.49 21.48
N HIS A 318 -0.02 9.49 20.57
CA HIS A 318 0.17 8.06 20.91
C HIS A 318 1.62 7.58 20.73
N GLY A 319 2.56 8.51 20.47
CA GLY A 319 3.98 8.19 20.37
C GLY A 319 4.32 7.26 19.20
N MET A 320 3.56 7.34 18.10
CA MET A 320 3.86 6.67 16.83
C MET A 320 4.94 7.42 16.06
N THR A 321 4.99 8.73 16.21
CA THR A 321 5.98 9.60 15.60
C THR A 321 6.74 10.38 16.69
N PRO A 322 8.06 10.53 16.58
CA PRO A 322 8.87 11.26 17.58
C PRO A 322 8.66 12.78 17.55
N SER A 323 8.06 13.29 16.47
CA SER A 323 7.69 14.69 16.29
C SER A 323 6.44 14.77 15.42
N THR A 324 5.78 15.93 15.38
CA THR A 324 4.59 16.13 14.54
C THR A 324 4.99 16.23 13.07
N PRO A 325 4.59 15.26 12.21
CA PRO A 325 4.89 15.30 10.78
C PRO A 325 4.17 16.44 10.07
N THR A 326 4.82 17.04 9.08
CA THR A 326 4.19 18.02 8.18
C THR A 326 3.64 17.31 6.96
N VAL A 327 2.36 17.54 6.65
CA VAL A 327 1.67 16.96 5.49
C VAL A 327 1.30 18.07 4.51
N GLY A 328 1.53 17.84 3.22
CA GLY A 328 1.21 18.79 2.15
C GLY A 328 0.39 18.15 1.04
N TYR A 329 -0.20 19.01 0.20
CA TYR A 329 -1.15 18.62 -0.84
C TYR A 329 -0.78 19.33 -2.15
N GLY A 330 -0.78 18.59 -3.25
CA GLY A 330 -0.38 19.08 -4.55
C GLY A 330 1.04 18.68 -4.96
N SER A 331 1.60 19.35 -5.94
CA SER A 331 2.93 19.08 -6.48
C SER A 331 4.05 19.45 -5.49
N LYS A 332 5.30 19.08 -5.83
CA LYS A 332 6.49 19.51 -5.07
C LYS A 332 6.62 21.04 -4.98
N GLN A 333 6.09 21.76 -5.97
CA GLN A 333 6.09 23.23 -5.99
C GLN A 333 5.05 23.81 -5.04
N ASP A 334 3.88 23.15 -4.92
CA ASP A 334 2.80 23.58 -4.03
C ASP A 334 3.14 23.34 -2.55
N ALA A 335 3.84 22.24 -2.26
CA ALA A 335 4.20 21.84 -0.89
C ALA A 335 5.69 21.40 -0.82
N PRO A 336 6.65 22.33 -0.90
CA PRO A 336 8.07 21.99 -1.07
C PRO A 336 8.77 21.49 0.20
N GLN A 337 8.26 21.82 1.39
CA GLN A 337 8.94 21.59 2.67
C GLN A 337 8.13 20.70 3.63
N VAL A 338 7.49 19.68 3.11
CA VAL A 338 6.73 18.73 3.92
C VAL A 338 7.40 17.36 3.92
N VAL A 339 7.20 16.58 4.98
CA VAL A 339 7.75 15.24 5.06
C VAL A 339 6.90 14.22 4.30
N LEU A 340 5.58 14.40 4.28
CA LEU A 340 4.65 13.59 3.48
C LEU A 340 3.80 14.50 2.58
N ARG A 341 3.69 14.18 1.30
CA ARG A 341 2.90 14.94 0.34
C ARG A 341 1.96 14.03 -0.43
N PHE A 342 0.70 14.44 -0.55
CA PHE A 342 -0.28 13.83 -1.45
C PHE A 342 -0.23 14.56 -2.79
N ASP A 343 0.33 13.89 -3.81
CA ASP A 343 0.58 14.50 -5.12
C ASP A 343 -0.29 13.88 -6.23
N PRO A 344 -1.34 14.55 -6.69
CA PRO A 344 -2.25 14.03 -7.71
C PRO A 344 -1.67 14.08 -9.13
N THR A 345 -0.47 14.63 -9.32
CA THR A 345 0.13 14.85 -10.65
C THR A 345 0.25 13.56 -11.44
N PHE A 346 0.68 12.47 -10.79
CA PHE A 346 0.94 11.19 -11.47
C PHE A 346 -0.35 10.51 -11.93
N ILE A 347 -1.44 10.60 -11.15
CA ILE A 347 -2.76 10.10 -11.59
C ILE A 347 -3.24 10.88 -12.82
N LYS A 348 -3.08 12.21 -12.83
CA LYS A 348 -3.43 13.04 -13.99
C LYS A 348 -2.62 12.69 -15.23
N MET A 349 -1.32 12.38 -15.07
CA MET A 349 -0.45 11.94 -16.17
C MET A 349 -0.93 10.62 -16.77
N VAL A 350 -1.35 9.66 -15.94
CA VAL A 350 -1.88 8.37 -16.41
C VAL A 350 -3.24 8.56 -17.11
N GLU A 351 -4.13 9.39 -16.56
CA GLU A 351 -5.45 9.67 -17.15
C GLU A 351 -5.36 10.36 -18.52
N ALA A 352 -4.34 11.19 -18.73
CA ALA A 352 -4.13 11.95 -19.98
C ALA A 352 -3.49 11.12 -21.10
N ARG A 353 -2.99 9.90 -20.83
CA ARG A 353 -2.28 9.03 -21.79
C ARG A 353 -3.15 7.89 -22.31
#